data_7197b9b0a284aa77f5f9c5c1c9334554
#
_entry.id   7197b9b0a284aa77f5f9c5c1c9334554
#
_cell.length_a   1.000
_cell.length_b   1.000
_cell.length_c   1.000
_cell.angle_alpha   90.00
_cell.angle_beta   90.00
_cell.angle_gamma   90.00
#
_symmetry.space_group_name_H-M   'P 1'
#
loop_
_entity.id
_entity.type
_entity.pdbx_description
1 polymer ?
#
loop_
_entity_poly.entity_id
_entity_poly.type
_entity_poly.pdbx_seq_one_letter_code
_entity_poly.pdbx_strand_id
1 'polypeptide(L)'
;MLPYTHGGDVLTAQARYGGPVLDCSANLNPLGMPPQVGEAAARAAANAAPYPDPLCRALRAAIAAHDGVAPEQVLCGGGAAELIFRLAYALKPRRALVTAPTFSEYEGALSSAGCAVARHLLRRERNFDVDEGILEAIGPDTELVFLCTPNNPTGRLIDQELLLAAAEKCRGLGAVLAVDECFLPLSCSGPGLAPWLEEYPNLLLLRAFTKSYAMAGLRLGYALCADTALLERMSAGGPPWSVSTPAQAAGLAALTQCPHWPEKARAFLEGERPALAEGLAALGLDVVPGQANYLLFRAAGVADLKERMLTQGVLIRSCANYHGLGEDWYRVCVGQAEQNRRLLAALREVL
;
A
#
# COMPACT_ATOMS: atom_id res chain seq x y z
N MET A 1 0.88 19.42 18.61
CA MET A 1 0.28 18.20 18.03
C MET A 1 1.21 17.74 16.92
N LEU A 2 1.61 16.47 16.90
CA LEU A 2 2.44 15.94 15.80
C LEU A 2 1.63 16.00 14.50
N PRO A 3 2.22 16.51 13.39
CA PRO A 3 1.50 16.58 12.13
C PRO A 3 1.22 15.16 11.61
N TYR A 4 -0.06 14.85 11.37
CA TYR A 4 -0.47 13.60 10.73
C TYR A 4 -0.76 13.86 9.25
N THR A 5 -0.03 13.17 8.38
CA THR A 5 -0.02 13.45 6.94
C THR A 5 -0.65 12.36 6.07
N HIS A 6 -1.22 11.30 6.66
CA HIS A 6 -1.86 10.20 5.91
C HIS A 6 -3.38 10.38 5.80
N GLY A 7 -4.04 9.53 4.99
CA GLY A 7 -5.49 9.37 4.99
C GLY A 7 -5.97 8.53 6.16
N GLY A 8 -7.29 8.53 6.43
CA GLY A 8 -7.91 7.71 7.46
C GLY A 8 -7.97 8.34 8.86
N ASP A 9 -7.64 9.62 9.02
CA ASP A 9 -7.84 10.35 10.29
C ASP A 9 -9.30 10.79 10.43
N VAL A 10 -10.17 9.79 10.58
CA VAL A 10 -11.62 9.97 10.69
C VAL A 10 -12.00 10.69 11.97
N LEU A 11 -11.30 10.42 13.09
CA LEU A 11 -11.62 11.02 14.38
C LEU A 11 -11.43 12.54 14.37
N THR A 12 -10.31 13.02 13.85
CA THR A 12 -10.07 14.47 13.70
C THR A 12 -11.08 15.10 12.72
N ALA A 13 -11.38 14.40 11.62
CA ALA A 13 -12.36 14.88 10.65
C ALA A 13 -13.76 14.98 11.25
N GLN A 14 -14.21 13.98 12.01
CA GLN A 14 -15.50 13.99 12.70
C GLN A 14 -15.59 15.09 13.76
N ALA A 15 -14.52 15.30 14.54
CA ALA A 15 -14.46 16.37 15.53
C ALA A 15 -14.56 17.77 14.89
N ARG A 16 -13.93 17.96 13.71
CA ARG A 16 -13.98 19.23 12.96
C ARG A 16 -15.33 19.47 12.27
N TYR A 17 -15.92 18.42 11.72
CA TYR A 17 -17.21 18.49 11.03
C TYR A 17 -18.40 18.55 11.99
N GLY A 18 -18.27 17.98 13.19
CA GLY A 18 -19.33 17.91 14.18
C GLY A 18 -20.31 16.74 13.96
N GLY A 19 -19.91 15.69 13.21
CA GLY A 19 -20.75 14.54 12.93
C GLY A 19 -20.02 13.44 12.14
N PRO A 20 -20.75 12.39 11.72
CA PRO A 20 -20.16 11.30 10.93
C PRO A 20 -19.72 11.79 9.56
N VAL A 21 -18.53 11.36 9.11
CA VAL A 21 -17.96 11.70 7.80
C VAL A 21 -17.87 10.46 6.91
N LEU A 22 -17.99 10.67 5.60
CA LEU A 22 -17.63 9.68 4.59
C LEU A 22 -16.11 9.72 4.38
N ASP A 23 -15.41 8.65 4.72
CA ASP A 23 -13.97 8.55 4.50
C ASP A 23 -13.66 8.04 3.08
N CYS A 24 -13.28 8.94 2.18
CA CYS A 24 -12.74 8.65 0.86
C CYS A 24 -11.20 8.76 0.82
N SER A 25 -10.53 8.99 1.95
CA SER A 25 -9.07 9.19 2.04
C SER A 25 -8.29 7.90 2.24
N ALA A 26 -8.93 6.85 2.80
CA ALA A 26 -8.33 5.54 3.05
C ALA A 26 -8.71 4.55 1.94
N ASN A 27 -7.70 3.94 1.31
CA ASN A 27 -7.89 3.04 0.17
C ASN A 27 -8.09 1.59 0.64
N LEU A 28 -9.27 1.27 1.13
CA LEU A 28 -9.63 -0.07 1.58
C LEU A 28 -10.47 -0.81 0.53
N ASN A 29 -10.59 -2.12 0.68
CA ASN A 29 -11.51 -2.93 -0.11
C ASN A 29 -12.94 -2.38 0.03
N PRO A 30 -13.63 -1.98 -1.07
CA PRO A 30 -14.98 -1.41 -1.00
C PRO A 30 -16.04 -2.38 -0.48
N LEU A 31 -15.78 -3.69 -0.51
CA LEU A 31 -16.66 -4.72 0.04
C LEU A 31 -16.52 -4.86 1.57
N GLY A 32 -15.55 -4.13 2.19
CA GLY A 32 -15.27 -4.23 3.61
C GLY A 32 -14.52 -5.50 4.01
N MET A 33 -14.47 -5.76 5.33
CA MET A 33 -13.88 -6.97 5.89
C MET A 33 -14.88 -8.13 5.80
N PRO A 34 -14.45 -9.34 5.34
CA PRO A 34 -15.33 -10.51 5.36
C PRO A 34 -15.82 -10.81 6.79
N PRO A 35 -17.11 -11.17 6.99
CA PRO A 35 -17.65 -11.49 8.32
C PRO A 35 -16.81 -12.55 9.06
N GLN A 36 -16.40 -13.61 8.38
CA GLN A 36 -15.61 -14.71 8.95
C GLN A 36 -14.26 -14.22 9.50
N VAL A 37 -13.65 -13.25 8.85
CA VAL A 37 -12.37 -12.62 9.27
C VAL A 37 -12.60 -11.81 10.55
N GLY A 38 -13.66 -11.00 10.59
CA GLY A 38 -14.04 -10.22 11.76
C GLY A 38 -14.36 -11.11 12.97
N GLU A 39 -15.13 -12.18 12.77
CA GLU A 39 -15.47 -13.17 13.81
C GLU A 39 -14.23 -13.90 14.34
N ALA A 40 -13.28 -14.28 13.45
CA ALA A 40 -12.04 -14.91 13.87
C ALA A 40 -11.20 -13.97 14.74
N ALA A 41 -11.11 -12.69 14.38
CA ALA A 41 -10.44 -11.66 15.18
C ALA A 41 -11.10 -11.49 16.54
N ALA A 42 -12.44 -11.39 16.60
CA ALA A 42 -13.20 -11.22 17.83
C ALA A 42 -13.04 -12.41 18.79
N ARG A 43 -13.15 -13.65 18.28
CA ARG A 43 -12.91 -14.87 19.08
C ARG A 43 -11.47 -14.92 19.62
N ALA A 44 -10.50 -14.54 18.82
CA ALA A 44 -9.10 -14.51 19.24
C ALA A 44 -8.83 -13.42 20.27
N ALA A 45 -9.48 -12.25 20.17
CA ALA A 45 -9.39 -11.17 21.16
C ALA A 45 -9.90 -11.59 22.53
N ALA A 46 -10.99 -12.38 22.60
CA ALA A 46 -11.52 -12.92 23.84
C ALA A 46 -10.54 -13.87 24.57
N ASN A 47 -9.54 -14.41 23.86
CA ASN A 47 -8.54 -15.35 24.39
C ASN A 47 -7.11 -14.78 24.30
N ALA A 48 -6.93 -13.46 24.32
CA ALA A 48 -5.66 -12.80 24.11
C ALA A 48 -4.79 -12.62 25.37
N ALA A 49 -5.08 -13.31 26.47
CA ALA A 49 -4.26 -13.25 27.70
C ALA A 49 -2.84 -13.79 27.49
N PRO A 50 -2.59 -14.91 26.76
CA PRO A 50 -1.24 -15.33 26.40
C PRO A 50 -0.66 -14.45 25.30
N TYR A 51 0.69 -14.36 25.27
CA TYR A 51 1.39 -13.78 24.12
C TYR A 51 1.03 -14.52 22.82
N PRO A 52 0.98 -13.82 21.68
CA PRO A 52 0.77 -14.46 20.39
C PRO A 52 1.93 -15.38 20.02
N ASP A 53 1.74 -16.28 19.04
CA ASP A 53 2.85 -17.03 18.47
C ASP A 53 3.91 -16.07 17.90
N PRO A 54 5.12 -15.99 18.47
CA PRO A 54 6.14 -15.04 18.04
C PRO A 54 6.64 -15.28 16.61
N LEU A 55 6.48 -16.51 16.10
CA LEU A 55 6.89 -16.90 14.76
C LEU A 55 5.72 -16.92 13.76
N CYS A 56 4.50 -16.64 14.18
CA CYS A 56 3.29 -16.67 13.33
C CYS A 56 3.18 -17.97 12.51
N ARG A 57 3.51 -19.15 13.08
CA ARG A 57 3.72 -20.41 12.34
C ARG A 57 2.54 -20.81 11.47
N ALA A 58 1.32 -20.82 12.02
CA ALA A 58 0.12 -21.18 11.27
C ALA A 58 -0.18 -20.17 10.15
N LEU A 59 0.00 -18.87 10.43
CA LEU A 59 -0.21 -17.82 9.44
C LEU A 59 0.85 -17.87 8.33
N ARG A 60 2.13 -18.06 8.67
CA ARG A 60 3.22 -18.22 7.69
C ARG A 60 2.98 -19.41 6.76
N ALA A 61 2.55 -20.55 7.30
CA ALA A 61 2.21 -21.72 6.49
C ALA A 61 1.05 -21.44 5.52
N ALA A 62 0.02 -20.72 5.98
CA ALA A 62 -1.11 -20.35 5.13
C ALA A 62 -0.71 -19.34 4.04
N ILE A 63 0.13 -18.34 4.36
CA ILE A 63 0.69 -17.39 3.38
C ILE A 63 1.56 -18.13 2.36
N ALA A 64 2.44 -19.01 2.82
CA ALA A 64 3.32 -19.78 1.96
C ALA A 64 2.54 -20.65 0.95
N ALA A 65 1.48 -21.31 1.42
CA ALA A 65 0.60 -22.08 0.54
C ALA A 65 -0.18 -21.20 -0.46
N HIS A 66 -0.58 -19.99 -0.04
CA HIS A 66 -1.30 -19.04 -0.88
C HIS A 66 -0.40 -18.45 -1.98
N ASP A 67 0.82 -18.10 -1.65
CA ASP A 67 1.76 -17.41 -2.54
C ASP A 67 2.70 -18.37 -3.30
N GLY A 68 2.65 -19.67 -3.00
CA GLY A 68 3.47 -20.69 -3.67
C GLY A 68 4.96 -20.62 -3.27
N VAL A 69 5.27 -20.26 -2.03
CA VAL A 69 6.64 -20.13 -1.50
C VAL A 69 6.83 -21.05 -0.28
N ALA A 70 8.07 -21.17 0.20
CA ALA A 70 8.34 -21.90 1.44
C ALA A 70 7.99 -21.04 2.68
N PRO A 71 7.55 -21.63 3.82
CA PRO A 71 7.24 -20.87 5.04
C PRO A 71 8.43 -20.04 5.57
N GLU A 72 9.65 -20.48 5.32
CA GLU A 72 10.89 -19.79 5.71
C GLU A 72 11.08 -18.48 4.94
N GLN A 73 10.51 -18.38 3.76
CA GLN A 73 10.54 -17.19 2.90
C GLN A 73 9.49 -16.12 3.28
N VAL A 74 8.75 -16.33 4.37
CA VAL A 74 7.69 -15.44 4.84
C VAL A 74 8.07 -14.80 6.18
N LEU A 75 8.00 -13.48 6.27
CA LEU A 75 8.09 -12.71 7.52
C LEU A 75 6.80 -11.91 7.73
N CYS A 76 6.05 -12.21 8.79
CA CYS A 76 4.87 -11.45 9.19
C CYS A 76 5.28 -10.21 10.02
N GLY A 77 4.50 -9.13 9.90
CA GLY A 77 4.68 -7.88 10.65
C GLY A 77 3.39 -7.14 10.91
N GLY A 78 3.44 -6.12 11.75
CA GLY A 78 2.33 -5.24 12.11
C GLY A 78 1.89 -4.29 10.99
N GLY A 79 1.73 -4.82 9.78
CA GLY A 79 1.47 -4.12 8.53
C GLY A 79 2.74 -3.93 7.71
N ALA A 80 2.58 -3.65 6.40
CA ALA A 80 3.73 -3.41 5.51
C ALA A 80 4.62 -2.24 5.98
N ALA A 81 4.04 -1.21 6.60
CA ALA A 81 4.81 -0.07 7.11
C ALA A 81 5.89 -0.50 8.13
N GLU A 82 5.56 -1.39 9.08
CA GLU A 82 6.57 -1.92 10.00
C GLU A 82 7.69 -2.65 9.26
N LEU A 83 7.35 -3.45 8.26
CA LEU A 83 8.32 -4.22 7.48
C LEU A 83 9.23 -3.32 6.63
N ILE A 84 8.73 -2.19 6.14
CA ILE A 84 9.53 -1.16 5.46
C ILE A 84 10.62 -0.61 6.40
N PHE A 85 10.24 -0.26 7.64
CA PHE A 85 11.19 0.21 8.64
C PHE A 85 12.19 -0.89 9.03
N ARG A 86 11.71 -2.13 9.24
CA ARG A 86 12.59 -3.28 9.53
C ARG A 86 13.62 -3.51 8.43
N LEU A 87 13.22 -3.41 7.15
CA LEU A 87 14.11 -3.55 6.01
C LEU A 87 15.19 -2.46 6.00
N ALA A 88 14.78 -1.19 6.19
CA ALA A 88 15.72 -0.08 6.26
C ALA A 88 16.75 -0.23 7.40
N TYR A 89 16.30 -0.67 8.59
CA TYR A 89 17.19 -0.90 9.73
C TYR A 89 18.06 -2.17 9.60
N ALA A 90 17.56 -3.21 8.93
CA ALA A 90 18.33 -4.44 8.72
C ALA A 90 19.45 -4.26 7.70
N LEU A 91 19.21 -3.47 6.66
CA LEU A 91 20.19 -3.18 5.61
C LEU A 91 21.08 -1.99 5.94
N LYS A 92 20.55 -0.94 6.59
CA LYS A 92 21.23 0.35 6.82
C LYS A 92 21.92 0.86 5.56
N PRO A 93 21.18 0.98 4.45
CA PRO A 93 21.77 1.34 3.17
C PRO A 93 22.33 2.76 3.24
N ARG A 94 23.49 3.00 2.64
CA ARG A 94 24.05 4.36 2.52
C ARG A 94 23.29 5.18 1.49
N ARG A 95 22.85 4.53 0.41
CA ARG A 95 22.08 5.16 -0.66
C ARG A 95 20.96 4.25 -1.15
N ALA A 96 19.78 4.84 -1.28
CA ALA A 96 18.61 4.17 -1.82
C ALA A 96 17.93 5.00 -2.90
N LEU A 97 17.18 4.34 -3.77
CA LEU A 97 16.38 4.95 -4.82
C LEU A 97 14.90 4.69 -4.56
N VAL A 98 14.08 5.72 -4.68
CA VAL A 98 12.61 5.63 -4.69
C VAL A 98 12.06 6.35 -5.92
N THR A 99 10.85 6.01 -6.37
CA THR A 99 10.13 6.85 -7.34
C THR A 99 9.52 8.06 -6.62
N ALA A 100 9.17 9.12 -7.34
CA ALA A 100 8.42 10.25 -6.82
C ALA A 100 7.46 10.79 -7.89
N PRO A 101 6.13 10.87 -7.59
CA PRO A 101 5.50 10.59 -6.29
C PRO A 101 5.40 9.09 -5.98
N THR A 102 5.61 8.73 -4.70
CA THR A 102 5.35 7.39 -4.16
C THR A 102 5.03 7.45 -2.67
N PHE A 103 4.76 6.32 -2.04
CA PHE A 103 4.39 6.25 -0.62
C PHE A 103 5.52 6.79 0.29
N SER A 104 5.19 7.79 1.12
CA SER A 104 6.15 8.55 1.91
C SER A 104 6.92 7.73 2.94
N GLU A 105 6.39 6.58 3.37
CA GLU A 105 7.03 5.76 4.39
C GLU A 105 8.32 5.09 3.92
N TYR A 106 8.53 4.91 2.61
CA TYR A 106 9.82 4.43 2.11
C TYR A 106 10.93 5.41 2.45
N GLU A 107 10.74 6.67 2.09
CA GLU A 107 11.71 7.72 2.40
C GLU A 107 11.80 7.99 3.90
N GLY A 108 10.66 7.95 4.62
CA GLY A 108 10.62 8.10 6.07
C GLY A 108 11.48 7.05 6.78
N ALA A 109 11.36 5.78 6.41
CA ALA A 109 12.14 4.69 6.97
C ALA A 109 13.63 4.80 6.61
N LEU A 110 13.93 5.08 5.33
CA LEU A 110 15.31 5.26 4.85
C LEU A 110 16.02 6.42 5.56
N SER A 111 15.35 7.56 5.66
CA SER A 111 15.90 8.75 6.35
C SER A 111 16.12 8.48 7.84
N SER A 112 15.21 7.75 8.50
CA SER A 112 15.36 7.39 9.92
C SER A 112 16.52 6.41 10.16
N ALA A 113 16.91 5.64 9.12
CA ALA A 113 18.08 4.77 9.14
C ALA A 113 19.38 5.49 8.72
N GLY A 114 19.34 6.79 8.42
CA GLY A 114 20.50 7.59 8.01
C GLY A 114 20.87 7.43 6.53
N CYS A 115 19.97 6.92 5.70
CA CYS A 115 20.19 6.69 4.28
C CYS A 115 20.03 7.97 3.44
N ALA A 116 20.91 8.18 2.47
CA ALA A 116 20.72 9.19 1.42
C ALA A 116 19.73 8.67 0.38
N VAL A 117 18.63 9.39 0.16
CA VAL A 117 17.56 8.97 -0.74
C VAL A 117 17.63 9.74 -2.06
N ALA A 118 17.83 9.03 -3.16
CA ALA A 118 17.66 9.52 -4.52
C ALA A 118 16.21 9.30 -4.98
N ARG A 119 15.69 10.19 -5.83
CA ARG A 119 14.33 10.10 -6.36
C ARG A 119 14.34 10.06 -7.87
N HIS A 120 13.68 9.05 -8.44
CA HIS A 120 13.33 9.03 -9.86
C HIS A 120 11.97 9.69 -10.05
N LEU A 121 11.97 10.88 -10.69
CA LEU A 121 10.75 11.69 -10.82
C LEU A 121 9.85 11.14 -11.93
N LEU A 122 8.64 10.73 -11.56
CA LEU A 122 7.58 10.35 -12.48
C LEU A 122 6.86 11.61 -12.99
N ARG A 123 6.47 11.62 -14.27
CA ARG A 123 5.93 12.80 -14.95
C ARG A 123 4.45 12.65 -15.28
N ARG A 124 3.67 13.73 -15.06
CA ARG A 124 2.24 13.77 -15.41
C ARG A 124 1.99 13.49 -16.89
N GLU A 125 2.84 14.02 -17.77
CA GLU A 125 2.77 13.87 -19.23
C GLU A 125 2.88 12.40 -19.67
N ARG A 126 3.42 11.54 -18.81
CA ARG A 126 3.51 10.08 -18.98
C ARG A 126 2.59 9.33 -18.00
N ASN A 127 1.51 9.97 -17.53
CA ASN A 127 0.59 9.41 -16.53
C ASN A 127 1.26 8.90 -15.26
N PHE A 128 2.44 9.42 -14.91
CA PHE A 128 3.27 8.93 -13.81
C PHE A 128 3.67 7.45 -13.94
N ASP A 129 3.76 6.91 -15.15
CA ASP A 129 4.28 5.58 -15.39
C ASP A 129 5.78 5.52 -15.06
N VAL A 130 6.20 4.38 -14.52
CA VAL A 130 7.62 4.04 -14.41
C VAL A 130 8.06 3.49 -15.75
N ASP A 131 9.06 4.13 -16.35
CA ASP A 131 9.65 3.72 -17.63
C ASP A 131 11.08 3.19 -17.47
N GLU A 132 11.72 2.80 -18.57
CA GLU A 132 13.07 2.25 -18.59
C GLU A 132 14.12 3.19 -17.99
N GLY A 133 13.86 4.50 -17.89
CA GLY A 133 14.73 5.46 -17.21
C GLY A 133 15.00 5.12 -15.73
N ILE A 134 14.15 4.28 -15.10
CA ILE A 134 14.42 3.77 -13.75
C ILE A 134 15.68 2.91 -13.72
N LEU A 135 15.97 2.15 -14.78
CA LEU A 135 17.16 1.32 -14.85
C LEU A 135 18.43 2.17 -14.88
N GLU A 136 18.40 3.33 -15.56
CA GLU A 136 19.51 4.27 -15.56
C GLU A 136 19.70 4.96 -14.20
N ALA A 137 18.59 5.22 -13.50
CA ALA A 137 18.60 5.82 -12.16
C ALA A 137 19.18 4.88 -11.08
N ILE A 138 19.11 3.54 -11.28
CA ILE A 138 19.77 2.55 -10.42
C ILE A 138 21.28 2.61 -10.69
N GLY A 139 21.97 3.47 -9.94
CA GLY A 139 23.42 3.70 -10.09
C GLY A 139 24.27 2.72 -9.28
N PRO A 140 25.61 2.75 -9.47
CA PRO A 140 26.53 1.80 -8.84
C PRO A 140 26.58 1.87 -7.31
N ASP A 141 26.21 3.01 -6.73
CA ASP A 141 26.18 3.22 -5.28
C ASP A 141 24.81 2.91 -4.66
N THR A 142 23.82 2.46 -5.45
CA THR A 142 22.50 2.13 -4.97
C THR A 142 22.53 0.79 -4.23
N GLU A 143 22.12 0.76 -2.98
CA GLU A 143 22.09 -0.44 -2.14
C GLU A 143 20.66 -0.96 -1.90
N LEU A 144 19.64 -0.10 -2.06
CA LEU A 144 18.23 -0.46 -1.93
C LEU A 144 17.38 0.36 -2.91
N VAL A 145 16.46 -0.30 -3.58
CA VAL A 145 15.45 0.33 -4.43
C VAL A 145 14.06 -0.02 -3.91
N PHE A 146 13.17 0.97 -3.75
CA PHE A 146 11.75 0.73 -3.51
C PHE A 146 10.94 1.06 -4.76
N LEU A 147 10.15 0.10 -5.23
CA LEU A 147 9.13 0.27 -6.25
C LEU A 147 7.77 -0.15 -5.69
N CYS A 148 6.70 0.54 -6.10
CA CYS A 148 5.33 0.25 -5.64
C CYS A 148 4.44 -0.04 -6.85
N THR A 149 3.78 -1.19 -6.87
CA THR A 149 2.92 -1.61 -7.97
C THR A 149 1.62 -2.26 -7.47
N PRO A 150 0.45 -1.63 -7.69
CA PRO A 150 0.24 -0.26 -8.21
C PRO A 150 0.82 0.80 -7.29
N ASN A 151 1.38 1.85 -7.90
CA ASN A 151 2.02 2.92 -7.15
C ASN A 151 1.00 3.78 -6.38
N ASN A 152 1.28 4.09 -5.15
CA ASN A 152 0.53 5.04 -4.34
C ASN A 152 1.28 6.39 -4.30
N PRO A 153 0.72 7.50 -4.85
CA PRO A 153 -0.72 7.75 -5.02
C PRO A 153 -1.26 7.60 -6.45
N THR A 154 -0.45 7.27 -7.45
CA THR A 154 -0.81 7.37 -8.86
C THR A 154 -1.77 6.27 -9.34
N GLY A 155 -1.79 5.13 -8.67
CA GLY A 155 -2.57 3.96 -9.05
C GLY A 155 -2.03 3.22 -10.28
N ARG A 156 -0.82 3.58 -10.76
CA ARG A 156 -0.22 2.99 -11.96
C ARG A 156 0.50 1.69 -11.64
N LEU A 157 0.28 0.66 -12.45
CA LEU A 157 1.04 -0.57 -12.42
C LEU A 157 2.40 -0.36 -13.10
N ILE A 158 3.40 -1.07 -12.64
CA ILE A 158 4.69 -1.18 -13.32
C ILE A 158 4.68 -2.48 -14.12
N ASP A 159 5.19 -2.42 -15.34
CA ASP A 159 5.33 -3.60 -16.18
C ASP A 159 6.21 -4.66 -15.51
N GLN A 160 5.79 -5.93 -15.59
CA GLN A 160 6.51 -7.03 -14.95
C GLN A 160 7.91 -7.22 -15.51
N GLU A 161 8.09 -7.07 -16.84
CA GLU A 161 9.41 -7.21 -17.47
C GLU A 161 10.36 -6.12 -16.96
N LEU A 162 9.86 -4.90 -16.79
CA LEU A 162 10.63 -3.80 -16.22
C LEU A 162 11.00 -4.05 -14.74
N LEU A 163 10.09 -4.63 -13.93
CA LEU A 163 10.38 -5.01 -12.56
C LEU A 163 11.46 -6.08 -12.48
N LEU A 164 11.43 -7.08 -13.37
CA LEU A 164 12.43 -8.13 -13.45
C LEU A 164 13.78 -7.58 -13.95
N ALA A 165 13.78 -6.67 -14.94
CA ALA A 165 14.99 -5.98 -15.38
C ALA A 165 15.62 -5.15 -14.24
N ALA A 166 14.79 -4.50 -13.41
CA ALA A 166 15.26 -3.79 -12.21
C ALA A 166 15.84 -4.75 -11.17
N ALA A 167 15.22 -5.94 -10.96
CA ALA A 167 15.74 -6.96 -10.06
C ALA A 167 17.11 -7.46 -10.52
N GLU A 168 17.28 -7.75 -11.81
CA GLU A 168 18.55 -8.16 -12.40
C GLU A 168 19.62 -7.07 -12.26
N LYS A 169 19.25 -5.83 -12.54
CA LYS A 169 20.16 -4.68 -12.38
C LYS A 169 20.63 -4.56 -10.92
N CYS A 170 19.71 -4.62 -9.97
CA CYS A 170 20.02 -4.61 -8.55
C CYS A 170 20.92 -5.80 -8.16
N ARG A 171 20.64 -7.01 -8.67
CA ARG A 171 21.45 -8.20 -8.43
C ARG A 171 22.91 -8.00 -8.86
N GLY A 172 23.10 -7.45 -10.05
CA GLY A 172 24.44 -7.14 -10.58
C GLY A 172 25.23 -6.13 -9.75
N LEU A 173 24.53 -5.30 -8.95
CA LEU A 173 25.13 -4.31 -8.05
C LEU A 173 25.22 -4.77 -6.58
N GLY A 174 24.69 -5.95 -6.25
CA GLY A 174 24.55 -6.41 -4.86
C GLY A 174 23.49 -5.62 -4.06
N ALA A 175 22.57 -4.94 -4.74
CA ALA A 175 21.50 -4.16 -4.17
C ALA A 175 20.24 -5.00 -3.98
N VAL A 176 19.40 -4.63 -3.00
CA VAL A 176 18.06 -5.20 -2.80
C VAL A 176 17.03 -4.41 -3.59
N LEU A 177 16.12 -5.10 -4.28
CA LEU A 177 14.90 -4.52 -4.82
C LEU A 177 13.72 -4.89 -3.91
N ALA A 178 13.10 -3.89 -3.28
CA ALA A 178 11.86 -4.05 -2.52
C ALA A 178 10.69 -3.59 -3.38
N VAL A 179 9.76 -4.50 -3.69
CA VAL A 179 8.53 -4.20 -4.46
C VAL A 179 7.33 -4.29 -3.52
N ASP A 180 6.62 -3.16 -3.39
CA ASP A 180 5.39 -3.10 -2.61
C ASP A 180 4.18 -3.45 -3.48
N GLU A 181 3.63 -4.63 -3.25
CA GLU A 181 2.45 -5.21 -3.91
C GLU A 181 1.18 -5.12 -3.05
N CYS A 182 1.13 -4.25 -2.03
CA CYS A 182 0.00 -4.17 -1.10
C CYS A 182 -1.36 -3.90 -1.75
N PHE A 183 -1.38 -3.24 -2.90
CA PHE A 183 -2.60 -2.96 -3.66
C PHE A 183 -2.82 -3.92 -4.83
N LEU A 184 -1.84 -4.74 -5.16
CA LEU A 184 -1.87 -5.62 -6.34
C LEU A 184 -3.10 -6.53 -6.37
N PRO A 185 -3.53 -7.18 -5.26
CA PRO A 185 -4.70 -8.07 -5.27
C PRO A 185 -6.01 -7.39 -5.64
N LEU A 186 -6.10 -6.05 -5.53
CA LEU A 186 -7.27 -5.25 -5.91
C LEU A 186 -7.18 -4.63 -7.31
N SER A 187 -6.09 -4.88 -8.04
CA SER A 187 -5.79 -4.21 -9.31
C SER A 187 -5.67 -5.15 -10.49
N CYS A 188 -5.00 -6.28 -10.32
CA CYS A 188 -4.85 -7.30 -11.36
C CYS A 188 -4.93 -8.71 -10.78
N SER A 189 -5.11 -9.69 -11.64
CA SER A 189 -5.07 -11.10 -11.30
C SER A 189 -3.64 -11.64 -11.40
N GLY A 190 -3.34 -12.68 -10.63
CA GLY A 190 -2.08 -13.39 -10.70
C GLY A 190 -1.23 -13.25 -9.45
N PRO A 191 -0.13 -14.00 -9.39
CA PRO A 191 0.70 -14.13 -8.20
C PRO A 191 1.66 -12.95 -7.98
N GLY A 192 1.67 -11.93 -8.86
CA GLY A 192 2.68 -10.87 -8.84
C GLY A 192 4.08 -11.45 -9.10
N LEU A 193 5.07 -10.96 -8.35
CA LEU A 193 6.46 -11.40 -8.51
C LEU A 193 6.86 -12.59 -7.62
N ALA A 194 5.95 -13.17 -6.84
CA ALA A 194 6.29 -14.31 -5.97
C ALA A 194 6.95 -15.49 -6.71
N PRO A 195 6.53 -15.89 -7.94
CA PRO A 195 7.18 -16.98 -8.69
C PRO A 195 8.66 -16.74 -9.04
N TRP A 196 9.13 -15.49 -8.96
CA TRP A 196 10.48 -15.10 -9.36
C TRP A 196 11.46 -14.98 -8.19
N LEU A 197 11.01 -15.23 -6.95
CA LEU A 197 11.83 -15.07 -5.77
C LEU A 197 13.07 -15.99 -5.76
N GLU A 198 12.94 -17.23 -6.24
CA GLU A 198 14.07 -18.15 -6.30
C GLU A 198 15.12 -17.72 -7.33
N GLU A 199 14.69 -17.11 -8.43
CA GLU A 199 15.61 -16.60 -9.47
C GLU A 199 16.29 -15.31 -9.03
N TYR A 200 15.59 -14.48 -8.23
CA TYR A 200 16.07 -13.19 -7.73
C TYR A 200 16.09 -13.14 -6.20
N PRO A 201 17.10 -13.74 -5.53
CA PRO A 201 17.18 -13.71 -4.06
C PRO A 201 17.31 -12.30 -3.46
N ASN A 202 17.71 -11.31 -4.26
CA ASN A 202 17.75 -9.90 -3.90
C ASN A 202 16.38 -9.18 -4.03
N LEU A 203 15.33 -9.89 -4.46
CA LEU A 203 13.96 -9.38 -4.53
C LEU A 203 13.24 -9.61 -3.21
N LEU A 204 12.67 -8.54 -2.64
CA LEU A 204 11.81 -8.59 -1.47
C LEU A 204 10.44 -8.02 -1.83
N LEU A 205 9.38 -8.78 -1.58
CA LEU A 205 8.01 -8.36 -1.82
C LEU A 205 7.35 -7.94 -0.51
N LEU A 206 6.62 -6.85 -0.53
CA LEU A 206 5.79 -6.40 0.59
C LEU A 206 4.31 -6.58 0.24
N ARG A 207 3.56 -7.25 1.10
CA ARG A 207 2.13 -7.50 0.95
C ARG A 207 1.38 -7.21 2.25
N ALA A 208 0.10 -6.89 2.17
CA ALA A 208 -0.69 -6.59 3.36
C ALA A 208 -2.15 -6.98 3.20
N PHE A 209 -2.72 -7.50 4.28
CA PHE A 209 -4.17 -7.73 4.41
C PHE A 209 -4.96 -6.44 4.60
N THR A 210 -4.27 -5.36 4.97
CA THR A 210 -4.82 -4.02 5.22
C THR A 210 -5.79 -3.56 4.14
N LYS A 211 -5.41 -3.79 2.86
CA LYS A 211 -6.14 -3.28 1.70
C LYS A 211 -7.09 -4.33 1.14
N SER A 212 -6.57 -5.51 0.82
CA SER A 212 -7.31 -6.60 0.18
C SER A 212 -8.46 -7.14 1.02
N TYR A 213 -8.32 -7.14 2.35
CA TYR A 213 -9.34 -7.62 3.29
C TYR A 213 -9.91 -6.53 4.22
N ALA A 214 -9.63 -5.24 3.94
CA ALA A 214 -10.09 -4.12 4.77
C ALA A 214 -9.72 -4.24 6.27
N MET A 215 -8.55 -4.80 6.59
CA MET A 215 -8.08 -5.08 7.95
C MET A 215 -7.17 -3.98 8.51
N ALA A 216 -7.40 -2.72 8.15
CA ALA A 216 -6.49 -1.62 8.50
C ALA A 216 -6.25 -1.50 10.02
N GLY A 217 -7.30 -1.67 10.83
CA GLY A 217 -7.21 -1.59 12.29
C GLY A 217 -6.51 -2.78 12.95
N LEU A 218 -6.42 -3.94 12.30
CA LEU A 218 -5.76 -5.14 12.84
C LEU A 218 -4.25 -5.14 12.66
N ARG A 219 -3.72 -4.31 11.73
CA ARG A 219 -2.29 -4.14 11.50
C ARG A 219 -1.58 -5.45 11.12
N LEU A 220 -1.84 -5.96 9.91
CA LEU A 220 -1.22 -7.19 9.42
C LEU A 220 -0.67 -7.01 8.00
N GLY A 221 0.59 -7.39 7.82
CA GLY A 221 1.28 -7.48 6.55
C GLY A 221 2.37 -8.55 6.59
N TYR A 222 3.01 -8.80 5.47
CA TYR A 222 4.11 -9.74 5.39
C TYR A 222 5.08 -9.37 4.27
N ALA A 223 6.32 -9.85 4.42
CA ALA A 223 7.36 -9.80 3.40
C ALA A 223 7.64 -11.21 2.89
N LEU A 224 7.95 -11.33 1.60
CA LEU A 224 8.43 -12.54 0.94
C LEU A 224 9.83 -12.29 0.39
N CYS A 225 10.76 -13.22 0.61
CA CYS A 225 12.11 -13.15 0.07
C CYS A 225 12.75 -14.54 0.07
N ALA A 226 13.50 -14.90 -0.97
CA ALA A 226 14.27 -16.15 -0.99
C ALA A 226 15.54 -16.05 -0.11
N ASP A 227 16.10 -14.84 0.08
CA ASP A 227 17.17 -14.63 1.08
C ASP A 227 16.60 -14.65 2.49
N THR A 228 16.54 -15.85 3.08
CA THR A 228 16.06 -16.05 4.47
C THR A 228 16.96 -15.35 5.50
N ALA A 229 18.25 -15.15 5.22
CA ALA A 229 19.14 -14.41 6.11
C ALA A 229 18.77 -12.92 6.16
N LEU A 230 18.27 -12.33 5.07
CA LEU A 230 17.70 -10.99 5.09
C LEU A 230 16.45 -10.93 5.97
N LEU A 231 15.52 -11.90 5.83
CA LEU A 231 14.32 -11.97 6.67
C LEU A 231 14.66 -12.16 8.15
N GLU A 232 15.68 -12.94 8.48
CA GLU A 232 16.18 -13.10 9.86
C GLU A 232 16.70 -11.78 10.41
N ARG A 233 17.53 -11.03 9.65
CA ARG A 233 18.00 -9.68 10.06
C ARG A 233 16.83 -8.73 10.27
N MET A 234 15.82 -8.73 9.37
CA MET A 234 14.60 -7.92 9.53
C MET A 234 13.82 -8.33 10.78
N SER A 235 13.73 -9.61 11.07
CA SER A 235 13.06 -10.12 12.27
C SER A 235 13.78 -9.67 13.55
N ALA A 236 15.10 -9.80 13.59
CA ALA A 236 15.92 -9.37 14.72
C ALA A 236 15.93 -7.85 14.95
N GLY A 237 15.75 -7.06 13.87
CA GLY A 237 15.68 -5.59 13.92
C GLY A 237 14.35 -5.02 14.38
N GLY A 238 13.35 -5.85 14.68
CA GLY A 238 12.02 -5.40 15.09
C GLY A 238 11.59 -5.91 16.47
N PRO A 239 10.47 -5.37 17.02
CA PRO A 239 9.97 -5.83 18.31
C PRO A 239 9.44 -7.28 18.21
N PRO A 240 9.65 -8.12 19.24
CA PRO A 240 9.00 -9.43 19.32
C PRO A 240 7.49 -9.26 19.44
N TRP A 241 6.75 -10.30 19.05
CA TRP A 241 5.26 -10.33 19.13
C TRP A 241 4.55 -9.17 18.43
N SER A 242 5.11 -8.62 17.35
CA SER A 242 4.55 -7.47 16.64
C SER A 242 3.18 -7.76 15.98
N VAL A 243 2.87 -9.02 15.72
CA VAL A 243 1.58 -9.44 15.17
C VAL A 243 0.71 -10.02 16.28
N SER A 244 -0.34 -9.30 16.64
CA SER A 244 -1.27 -9.69 17.72
C SER A 244 -2.03 -10.98 17.43
N THR A 245 -2.50 -11.68 18.50
CA THR A 245 -3.34 -12.88 18.36
C THR A 245 -4.56 -12.66 17.47
N PRO A 246 -5.34 -11.54 17.60
CA PRO A 246 -6.45 -11.26 16.69
C PRO A 246 -6.01 -11.06 15.22
N ALA A 247 -4.87 -10.41 14.99
CA ALA A 247 -4.35 -10.20 13.64
C ALA A 247 -3.94 -11.52 12.97
N GLN A 248 -3.25 -12.42 13.71
CA GLN A 248 -2.87 -13.75 13.21
C GLN A 248 -4.10 -14.59 12.87
N ALA A 249 -5.12 -14.62 13.74
CA ALA A 249 -6.35 -15.36 13.52
C ALA A 249 -7.15 -14.82 12.32
N ALA A 250 -7.23 -13.50 12.19
CA ALA A 250 -7.90 -12.84 11.07
C ALA A 250 -7.18 -13.13 9.73
N GLY A 251 -5.84 -13.05 9.70
CA GLY A 251 -5.06 -13.37 8.49
C GLY A 251 -5.21 -14.82 8.07
N LEU A 252 -5.20 -15.75 9.03
CA LEU A 252 -5.44 -17.16 8.75
C LEU A 252 -6.85 -17.39 8.19
N ALA A 253 -7.89 -16.79 8.80
CA ALA A 253 -9.27 -16.90 8.32
C ALA A 253 -9.43 -16.25 6.91
N ALA A 254 -8.75 -15.14 6.65
CA ALA A 254 -8.76 -14.49 5.34
C ALA A 254 -8.30 -15.44 4.23
N LEU A 255 -7.21 -16.15 4.43
CA LEU A 255 -6.63 -17.05 3.44
C LEU A 255 -7.35 -18.41 3.35
N THR A 256 -7.88 -18.93 4.46
CA THR A 256 -8.47 -20.27 4.49
C THR A 256 -9.99 -20.29 4.28
N GLN A 257 -10.70 -19.22 4.66
CA GLN A 257 -12.17 -19.16 4.58
C GLN A 257 -12.66 -18.14 3.53
N CYS A 258 -11.85 -17.16 3.18
CA CYS A 258 -12.24 -16.08 2.25
C CYS A 258 -11.16 -15.83 1.15
N PRO A 259 -10.49 -16.88 0.56
CA PRO A 259 -9.37 -16.67 -0.35
C PRO A 259 -9.73 -15.85 -1.60
N HIS A 260 -10.98 -15.92 -2.07
CA HIS A 260 -11.47 -15.21 -3.26
C HIS A 260 -12.08 -13.82 -2.96
N TRP A 261 -11.89 -13.27 -1.74
CA TRP A 261 -12.45 -11.96 -1.41
C TRP A 261 -11.82 -10.80 -2.20
N PRO A 262 -10.50 -10.78 -2.42
CA PRO A 262 -9.88 -9.77 -3.28
C PRO A 262 -10.34 -9.84 -4.73
N GLU A 263 -10.59 -11.03 -5.27
CA GLU A 263 -11.11 -11.24 -6.63
C GLU A 263 -12.50 -10.64 -6.80
N LYS A 264 -13.40 -10.86 -5.82
CA LYS A 264 -14.74 -10.24 -5.82
C LYS A 264 -14.66 -8.71 -5.78
N ALA A 265 -13.73 -8.17 -4.99
CA ALA A 265 -13.50 -6.74 -4.92
C ALA A 265 -12.95 -6.19 -6.24
N ARG A 266 -12.04 -6.91 -6.90
CA ARG A 266 -11.49 -6.52 -8.19
C ARG A 266 -12.59 -6.47 -9.27
N ALA A 267 -13.43 -7.49 -9.36
CA ALA A 267 -14.57 -7.53 -10.27
C ALA A 267 -15.53 -6.34 -10.03
N PHE A 268 -15.78 -5.99 -8.77
CA PHE A 268 -16.56 -4.80 -8.42
C PHE A 268 -15.87 -3.50 -8.87
N LEU A 269 -14.56 -3.37 -8.66
CA LEU A 269 -13.77 -2.20 -9.02
C LEU A 269 -13.67 -1.99 -10.54
N GLU A 270 -13.77 -3.04 -11.35
CA GLU A 270 -13.78 -2.95 -12.82
C GLU A 270 -14.94 -2.09 -13.36
N GLY A 271 -16.09 -2.07 -12.67
CA GLY A 271 -17.21 -1.19 -13.00
C GLY A 271 -17.13 0.18 -12.34
N GLU A 272 -16.88 0.21 -11.03
CA GLU A 272 -16.98 1.44 -10.23
C GLU A 272 -15.83 2.41 -10.46
N ARG A 273 -14.62 1.93 -10.71
CA ARG A 273 -13.46 2.81 -10.94
C ARG A 273 -13.60 3.66 -12.21
N PRO A 274 -13.94 3.10 -13.38
CA PRO A 274 -14.20 3.92 -14.58
C PRO A 274 -15.33 4.92 -14.37
N ALA A 275 -16.45 4.50 -13.79
CA ALA A 275 -17.60 5.37 -13.53
C ALA A 275 -17.23 6.56 -12.61
N LEU A 276 -16.44 6.32 -11.56
CA LEU A 276 -15.95 7.40 -10.70
C LEU A 276 -14.96 8.30 -11.45
N ALA A 277 -14.06 7.75 -12.26
CA ALA A 277 -13.11 8.52 -13.06
C ALA A 277 -13.82 9.44 -14.06
N GLU A 278 -14.84 8.94 -14.77
CA GLU A 278 -15.69 9.72 -15.66
C GLU A 278 -16.44 10.84 -14.91
N GLY A 279 -16.99 10.52 -13.73
CA GLY A 279 -17.66 11.49 -12.87
C GLY A 279 -16.74 12.62 -12.41
N LEU A 280 -15.49 12.31 -12.04
CA LEU A 280 -14.47 13.31 -11.68
C LEU A 280 -14.08 14.17 -12.91
N ALA A 281 -13.85 13.54 -14.05
CA ALA A 281 -13.52 14.25 -15.30
C ALA A 281 -14.65 15.18 -15.77
N ALA A 282 -15.91 14.78 -15.60
CA ALA A 282 -17.09 15.61 -15.91
C ALA A 282 -17.19 16.88 -15.04
N LEU A 283 -16.52 16.90 -13.88
CA LEU A 283 -16.37 18.09 -13.02
C LEU A 283 -15.17 18.97 -13.42
N GLY A 284 -14.48 18.66 -14.52
CA GLY A 284 -13.32 19.43 -14.98
C GLY A 284 -12.02 19.06 -14.27
N LEU A 285 -11.99 17.97 -13.52
CA LEU A 285 -10.78 17.51 -12.81
C LEU A 285 -9.86 16.71 -13.75
N ASP A 286 -8.56 16.90 -13.61
CA ASP A 286 -7.55 16.15 -14.36
C ASP A 286 -7.26 14.82 -13.64
N VAL A 287 -7.85 13.73 -14.11
CA VAL A 287 -7.79 12.40 -13.50
C VAL A 287 -6.62 11.59 -14.08
N VAL A 288 -5.82 10.97 -13.23
CA VAL A 288 -4.80 10.00 -13.64
C VAL A 288 -5.46 8.64 -13.88
N PRO A 289 -5.22 7.98 -15.03
CA PRO A 289 -5.84 6.69 -15.35
C PRO A 289 -5.24 5.55 -14.49
N GLY A 290 -5.64 5.48 -13.22
CA GLY A 290 -5.17 4.50 -12.24
C GLY A 290 -5.83 3.12 -12.40
N GLN A 291 -5.12 2.07 -11.98
CA GLN A 291 -5.59 0.67 -11.98
C GLN A 291 -5.87 0.14 -10.56
N ALA A 292 -5.56 0.93 -9.53
CA ALA A 292 -5.81 0.58 -8.13
C ALA A 292 -7.26 0.86 -7.68
N ASN A 293 -7.56 0.59 -6.42
CA ASN A 293 -8.83 0.91 -5.77
C ASN A 293 -8.92 2.38 -5.30
N TYR A 294 -8.20 3.28 -5.97
CA TYR A 294 -8.21 4.73 -5.75
C TYR A 294 -7.85 5.46 -7.04
N LEU A 295 -8.19 6.75 -7.07
CA LEU A 295 -7.89 7.65 -8.17
C LEU A 295 -7.14 8.87 -7.66
N LEU A 296 -6.04 9.22 -8.34
CA LEU A 296 -5.32 10.48 -8.20
C LEU A 296 -5.90 11.47 -9.20
N PHE A 297 -6.17 12.70 -8.75
CA PHE A 297 -6.63 13.76 -9.63
C PHE A 297 -6.10 15.13 -9.20
N ARG A 298 -6.10 16.07 -10.13
CA ARG A 298 -5.74 17.45 -9.90
C ARG A 298 -6.98 18.33 -10.01
N ALA A 299 -7.19 19.20 -9.02
CA ALA A 299 -8.14 20.30 -9.03
C ALA A 299 -7.36 21.59 -9.25
N ALA A 300 -7.09 21.93 -10.52
CA ALA A 300 -6.15 23.01 -10.87
C ALA A 300 -6.47 24.33 -10.17
N GLY A 301 -5.52 24.86 -9.41
CA GLY A 301 -5.64 26.11 -8.67
C GLY A 301 -6.45 26.02 -7.37
N VAL A 302 -6.92 24.83 -6.95
CA VAL A 302 -7.69 24.64 -5.72
C VAL A 302 -6.85 23.89 -4.69
N ALA A 303 -6.15 24.63 -3.82
CA ALA A 303 -5.27 24.06 -2.81
C ALA A 303 -5.98 23.62 -1.51
N ASP A 304 -7.19 24.11 -1.27
CA ASP A 304 -7.97 23.88 -0.04
C ASP A 304 -9.16 22.90 -0.23
N LEU A 305 -9.17 22.12 -1.30
CA LEU A 305 -10.27 21.21 -1.61
C LEU A 305 -10.57 20.21 -0.49
N LYS A 306 -9.53 19.72 0.23
CA LYS A 306 -9.73 18.83 1.37
C LYS A 306 -10.57 19.48 2.47
N GLU A 307 -10.31 20.74 2.78
CA GLU A 307 -11.02 21.52 3.78
C GLU A 307 -12.47 21.80 3.33
N ARG A 308 -12.68 22.19 2.08
CA ARG A 308 -14.01 22.40 1.50
C ARG A 308 -14.82 21.09 1.51
N MET A 309 -14.23 19.98 1.11
CA MET A 309 -14.91 18.67 1.15
C MET A 309 -15.31 18.26 2.57
N LEU A 310 -14.51 18.61 3.57
CA LEU A 310 -14.85 18.32 4.95
C LEU A 310 -16.09 19.10 5.41
N THR A 311 -16.38 20.30 4.89
CA THR A 311 -17.64 21.02 5.17
C THR A 311 -18.89 20.29 4.64
N GLN A 312 -18.71 19.38 3.69
CA GLN A 312 -19.75 18.49 3.15
C GLN A 312 -19.77 17.11 3.85
N GLY A 313 -19.00 16.93 4.93
CA GLY A 313 -18.87 15.66 5.64
C GLY A 313 -18.17 14.57 4.83
N VAL A 314 -17.26 14.95 3.92
CA VAL A 314 -16.47 14.02 3.10
C VAL A 314 -14.98 14.27 3.33
N LEU A 315 -14.25 13.22 3.73
CA LEU A 315 -12.80 13.28 3.94
C LEU A 315 -12.08 12.74 2.70
N ILE A 316 -11.27 13.56 2.05
CA ILE A 316 -10.39 13.19 0.94
C ILE A 316 -8.92 13.32 1.33
N ARG A 317 -8.02 12.73 0.55
CA ARG A 317 -6.57 12.81 0.78
C ARG A 317 -5.94 13.94 -0.05
N SER A 318 -5.39 14.99 0.59
CA SER A 318 -4.48 15.92 -0.06
C SER A 318 -3.14 15.24 -0.32
N CYS A 319 -2.59 15.39 -1.52
CA CYS A 319 -1.32 14.82 -1.92
C CYS A 319 -0.17 15.84 -1.95
N ALA A 320 -0.36 17.01 -1.34
CA ALA A 320 0.65 18.09 -1.28
C ALA A 320 2.00 17.68 -0.66
N ASN A 321 2.01 16.66 0.19
CA ASN A 321 3.23 16.14 0.83
C ASN A 321 3.99 15.10 0.01
N TYR A 322 3.50 14.74 -1.20
CA TYR A 322 4.21 13.83 -2.09
C TYR A 322 5.18 14.61 -2.97
N HIS A 323 6.45 14.23 -2.99
CA HIS A 323 7.41 14.80 -3.93
C HIS A 323 6.93 14.64 -5.38
N GLY A 324 6.98 15.70 -6.15
CA GLY A 324 6.52 15.71 -7.55
C GLY A 324 5.04 16.03 -7.73
N LEU A 325 4.28 16.27 -6.65
CA LEU A 325 2.90 16.76 -6.68
C LEU A 325 2.79 18.13 -6.01
N GLY A 326 1.83 18.95 -6.47
CA GLY A 326 1.51 20.25 -5.88
C GLY A 326 0.36 20.17 -4.86
N GLU A 327 -0.03 21.33 -4.32
CA GLU A 327 -1.08 21.45 -3.32
C GLU A 327 -2.48 21.19 -3.88
N ASP A 328 -2.63 21.22 -5.19
CA ASP A 328 -3.89 21.01 -5.93
C ASP A 328 -4.08 19.54 -6.37
N TRP A 329 -3.27 18.61 -5.84
CA TRP A 329 -3.39 17.17 -6.10
C TRP A 329 -4.07 16.44 -4.94
N TYR A 330 -5.03 15.59 -5.30
CA TYR A 330 -5.86 14.86 -4.35
C TYR A 330 -6.02 13.40 -4.76
N ARG A 331 -6.27 12.55 -3.77
CA ARG A 331 -6.56 11.13 -4.00
C ARG A 331 -7.83 10.74 -3.25
N VAL A 332 -8.69 9.95 -3.91
CA VAL A 332 -9.89 9.36 -3.33
C VAL A 332 -9.91 7.86 -3.54
N CYS A 333 -10.47 7.10 -2.59
CA CYS A 333 -10.74 5.69 -2.81
C CYS A 333 -11.92 5.51 -3.77
N VAL A 334 -11.95 4.36 -4.45
CA VAL A 334 -13.14 3.87 -5.15
C VAL A 334 -13.99 3.13 -4.12
N GLY A 335 -15.08 3.73 -3.71
CA GLY A 335 -16.05 3.17 -2.75
C GLY A 335 -17.18 2.41 -3.43
N GLN A 336 -18.24 2.10 -2.66
CA GLN A 336 -19.48 1.59 -3.21
C GLN A 336 -20.20 2.68 -4.03
N ALA A 337 -21.08 2.29 -4.96
CA ALA A 337 -21.78 3.21 -5.85
C ALA A 337 -22.44 4.40 -5.13
N GLU A 338 -23.07 4.17 -3.95
CA GLU A 338 -23.67 5.23 -3.16
C GLU A 338 -22.63 6.19 -2.58
N GLN A 339 -21.49 5.67 -2.11
CA GLN A 339 -20.39 6.48 -1.59
C GLN A 339 -19.75 7.32 -2.70
N ASN A 340 -19.59 6.74 -3.91
CA ASN A 340 -19.05 7.43 -5.08
C ASN A 340 -20.00 8.55 -5.52
N ARG A 341 -21.34 8.31 -5.54
CA ARG A 341 -22.33 9.36 -5.84
C ARG A 341 -22.28 10.51 -4.83
N ARG A 342 -22.19 10.21 -3.52
CA ARG A 342 -22.08 11.21 -2.47
C ARG A 342 -20.78 12.03 -2.59
N LEU A 343 -19.66 11.39 -2.91
CA LEU A 343 -18.38 12.06 -3.16
C LEU A 343 -18.51 13.05 -4.34
N LEU A 344 -19.06 12.60 -5.48
CA LEU A 344 -19.23 13.44 -6.66
C LEU A 344 -20.21 14.60 -6.42
N ALA A 345 -21.29 14.37 -5.66
CA ALA A 345 -22.22 15.42 -5.27
C ALA A 345 -21.53 16.48 -4.41
N ALA A 346 -20.76 16.07 -3.39
CA ALA A 346 -20.02 16.99 -2.55
C ALA A 346 -18.95 17.79 -3.33
N LEU A 347 -18.25 17.15 -4.28
CA LEU A 347 -17.31 17.85 -5.17
C LEU A 347 -17.99 18.93 -6.00
N ARG A 348 -19.19 18.66 -6.55
CA ARG A 348 -19.96 19.61 -7.36
C ARG A 348 -20.35 20.88 -6.57
N GLU A 349 -20.59 20.74 -5.26
CA GLU A 349 -20.98 21.86 -4.40
C GLU A 349 -19.79 22.75 -4.01
N VAL A 350 -18.56 22.24 -4.06
CA VAL A 350 -17.39 22.95 -3.53
C VAL A 350 -16.38 23.41 -4.58
N LEU A 351 -16.51 22.92 -5.84
CA LEU A 351 -15.70 23.36 -6.99
C LEU A 351 -16.30 24.60 -7.66
#